data_7fdcb4567dd94d208a36d495431e918a
#
_entry.id   7fdcb4567dd94d208a36d495431e918a
#
_cell.length_a   1.000
_cell.length_b   1.000
_cell.length_c   1.000
_cell.angle_alpha   90.00
_cell.angle_beta   90.00
_cell.angle_gamma   90.00
#
_symmetry.space_group_name_H-M   'P 1'
#
loop_
_entity.id
_entity.type
_entity.pdbx_description
1 polymer ?
#
loop_
_entity_poly.entity_id
_entity_poly.type
_entity_poly.pdbx_seq_one_letter_code
_entity_poly.pdbx_strand_id
1 'polypeptide(L)'
;MSVFTPVSVDEARAFVAPYDVGDIIDFQNIAAGVENSNFFVTTTQGRYVLTIFERIPRADLNFYMGLMSHLHANGIPCAAPLQTIDHLVLQSLHGKPAALVTRLAGNDIAHPTPEDCRSVGAALARMHEAAALFHLKMPNWRGLSWWQEYADDLGRHLSTHEKTVLASEIAYQAGFNKLSLPRGVIHGDLFRDNILWDDHGTHHTPQMIDFYFACEEQLLFDVAVTVNDWCLAFSAYPAAKLNEANTRALLQGYGSIRAFTPAERAAWPQMLRAAALRTWLGRLGYYHFPRDSELTHPKDHPFSERLLAHHIAVAPRHLALMASL
;
A
#
# COMPACT_ATOMS: atom_id res chain seq x y z
N MET A 1 -9.28 -8.39 16.92
CA MET A 1 -8.88 -9.61 16.19
C MET A 1 -9.29 -9.40 14.74
N SER A 2 -8.32 -9.46 13.82
CA SER A 2 -8.57 -9.20 12.39
C SER A 2 -8.79 -10.48 11.57
N VAL A 3 -9.27 -11.55 12.19
CA VAL A 3 -9.68 -12.76 11.49
C VAL A 3 -11.21 -12.76 11.41
N PHE A 4 -11.76 -12.54 10.23
CA PHE A 4 -13.20 -12.55 9.96
C PHE A 4 -13.72 -13.99 9.75
N THR A 5 -12.88 -14.83 9.12
CA THR A 5 -13.19 -16.24 8.84
C THR A 5 -12.23 -17.09 9.66
N PRO A 6 -12.71 -17.72 10.76
CA PRO A 6 -11.87 -18.64 11.53
C PRO A 6 -11.57 -19.89 10.70
N VAL A 7 -10.36 -20.42 10.87
CA VAL A 7 -9.89 -21.66 10.21
C VAL A 7 -9.30 -22.57 11.27
N SER A 8 -9.73 -23.81 11.30
CA SER A 8 -9.15 -24.85 12.14
C SER A 8 -7.84 -25.38 11.52
N VAL A 9 -6.99 -26.02 12.33
CA VAL A 9 -5.75 -26.64 11.85
C VAL A 9 -6.02 -27.71 10.80
N ASP A 10 -7.11 -28.49 10.95
CA ASP A 10 -7.44 -29.57 10.01
C ASP A 10 -7.92 -29.00 8.66
N GLU A 11 -8.67 -27.90 8.66
CA GLU A 11 -9.04 -27.18 7.43
C GLU A 11 -7.81 -26.57 6.76
N ALA A 12 -6.90 -26.00 7.54
CA ALA A 12 -5.62 -25.50 7.01
C ALA A 12 -4.79 -26.62 6.38
N ARG A 13 -4.72 -27.79 7.01
CA ARG A 13 -4.06 -29.01 6.44
C ARG A 13 -4.68 -29.41 5.11
N ALA A 14 -6.01 -29.48 5.06
CA ALA A 14 -6.72 -29.82 3.82
C ALA A 14 -6.49 -28.80 2.71
N PHE A 15 -6.43 -27.51 3.06
CA PHE A 15 -6.16 -26.42 2.11
C PHE A 15 -4.73 -26.46 1.58
N VAL A 16 -3.74 -26.78 2.43
CA VAL A 16 -2.31 -26.78 2.07
C VAL A 16 -1.90 -28.06 1.34
N ALA A 17 -2.60 -29.16 1.55
CA ALA A 17 -2.25 -30.47 0.96
C ALA A 17 -2.03 -30.47 -0.57
N PRO A 18 -2.78 -29.70 -1.40
CA PRO A 18 -2.51 -29.61 -2.84
C PRO A 18 -1.24 -28.87 -3.23
N TYR A 19 -0.58 -28.16 -2.29
CA TYR A 19 0.70 -27.51 -2.53
C TYR A 19 1.84 -28.47 -2.13
N ASP A 20 2.91 -28.49 -2.89
CA ASP A 20 4.09 -29.30 -2.55
C ASP A 20 5.00 -28.54 -1.56
N VAL A 21 4.49 -28.35 -0.34
CA VAL A 21 5.16 -27.55 0.70
C VAL A 21 5.36 -28.32 2.02
N GLY A 22 5.08 -29.62 2.04
CA GLY A 22 5.22 -30.48 3.21
C GLY A 22 4.10 -30.32 4.24
N ASP A 23 4.23 -30.98 5.37
CA ASP A 23 3.24 -31.05 6.44
C ASP A 23 3.26 -29.77 7.32
N ILE A 24 2.09 -29.30 7.75
CA ILE A 24 1.97 -28.18 8.69
C ILE A 24 2.50 -28.61 10.06
N ILE A 25 3.47 -27.87 10.58
CA ILE A 25 4.02 -28.02 11.93
C ILE A 25 3.60 -26.91 12.89
N ASP A 26 3.20 -25.73 12.36
CA ASP A 26 2.65 -24.62 13.16
C ASP A 26 1.63 -23.82 12.34
N PHE A 27 0.55 -23.37 13.01
CA PHE A 27 -0.52 -22.60 12.41
C PHE A 27 -1.04 -21.54 13.40
N GLN A 28 -0.93 -20.26 13.03
CA GLN A 28 -1.26 -19.14 13.92
C GLN A 28 -2.04 -18.06 13.19
N ASN A 29 -3.03 -17.46 13.86
CA ASN A 29 -3.74 -16.30 13.36
C ASN A 29 -2.83 -15.07 13.32
N ILE A 30 -2.90 -14.27 12.25
CA ILE A 30 -2.27 -12.96 12.18
C ILE A 30 -3.28 -11.92 12.66
N ALA A 31 -2.97 -11.26 13.78
CA ALA A 31 -3.83 -10.23 14.36
C ALA A 31 -3.74 -8.88 13.62
N ALA A 32 -2.70 -8.67 12.83
CA ALA A 32 -2.50 -7.48 12.00
C ALA A 32 -3.26 -7.62 10.67
N GLY A 33 -3.69 -6.48 10.12
CA GLY A 33 -4.46 -6.42 8.87
C GLY A 33 -5.96 -6.22 9.13
N VAL A 34 -6.63 -5.47 8.25
CA VAL A 34 -8.03 -5.05 8.46
C VAL A 34 -8.95 -5.47 7.32
N GLU A 35 -8.44 -6.07 6.25
CA GLU A 35 -9.23 -6.35 5.04
C GLU A 35 -9.42 -7.85 4.76
N ASN A 36 -8.45 -8.70 5.14
CA ASN A 36 -8.43 -10.13 4.86
C ASN A 36 -8.19 -10.94 6.13
N SER A 37 -8.58 -12.21 6.16
CA SER A 37 -8.19 -13.14 7.20
C SER A 37 -6.86 -13.79 6.84
N ASN A 38 -5.85 -13.58 7.68
CA ASN A 38 -4.48 -14.04 7.43
C ASN A 38 -4.00 -14.97 8.53
N PHE A 39 -3.22 -16.00 8.14
CA PHE A 39 -2.68 -17.01 9.04
C PHE A 39 -1.22 -17.30 8.68
N PHE A 40 -0.35 -17.34 9.68
CA PHE A 40 0.97 -17.93 9.51
C PHE A 40 0.86 -19.43 9.42
N VAL A 41 1.49 -19.98 8.39
CA VAL A 41 1.58 -21.43 8.15
C VAL A 41 3.07 -21.79 8.10
N THR A 42 3.54 -22.59 9.05
CA THR A 42 4.88 -23.17 9.01
C THR A 42 4.75 -24.64 8.66
N THR A 43 5.47 -25.07 7.66
CA THR A 43 5.52 -26.48 7.24
C THR A 43 6.92 -27.04 7.40
N THR A 44 7.08 -28.34 7.12
CA THR A 44 8.40 -29.00 7.10
C THR A 44 9.34 -28.45 6.01
N GLN A 45 8.81 -27.73 5.00
CA GLN A 45 9.60 -27.23 3.88
C GLN A 45 9.70 -25.69 3.83
N GLY A 46 8.91 -24.95 4.62
CA GLY A 46 8.98 -23.50 4.56
C GLY A 46 7.96 -22.75 5.44
N ARG A 47 7.96 -21.44 5.27
CA ARG A 47 7.04 -20.52 5.97
C ARG A 47 6.18 -19.76 4.96
N TYR A 48 4.89 -19.70 5.22
CA TYR A 48 3.88 -19.17 4.31
C TYR A 48 2.87 -18.33 5.05
N VAL A 49 2.06 -17.61 4.29
CA VAL A 49 0.85 -16.92 4.77
C VAL A 49 -0.33 -17.46 3.97
N LEU A 50 -1.32 -18.00 4.67
CA LEU A 50 -2.62 -18.30 4.11
C LEU A 50 -3.48 -17.04 4.22
N THR A 51 -3.94 -16.51 3.08
CA THR A 51 -4.84 -15.35 3.00
C THR A 51 -6.20 -15.77 2.47
N ILE A 52 -7.27 -15.46 3.21
CA ILE A 52 -8.66 -15.57 2.76
C ILE A 52 -9.12 -14.16 2.38
N PHE A 53 -9.54 -13.99 1.14
CA PHE A 53 -10.00 -12.72 0.61
C PHE A 53 -11.47 -12.52 0.97
N GLU A 54 -11.71 -11.62 1.92
CA GLU A 54 -13.06 -11.45 2.48
C GLU A 54 -14.00 -10.68 1.54
N ARG A 55 -13.47 -9.76 0.74
CA ARG A 55 -14.25 -8.80 -0.04
C ARG A 55 -13.80 -8.62 -1.48
N ILE A 56 -12.55 -8.95 -1.80
CA ILE A 56 -12.02 -8.76 -3.15
C ILE A 56 -12.66 -9.78 -4.08
N PRO A 57 -13.32 -9.34 -5.17
CA PRO A 57 -13.89 -10.24 -6.15
C PRO A 57 -12.83 -11.19 -6.73
N ARG A 58 -13.20 -12.47 -6.92
CA ARG A 58 -12.27 -13.47 -7.47
C ARG A 58 -11.67 -13.05 -8.82
N ALA A 59 -12.42 -12.33 -9.63
CA ALA A 59 -11.96 -11.83 -10.93
C ALA A 59 -10.77 -10.87 -10.77
N ASP A 60 -10.80 -9.99 -9.78
CA ASP A 60 -9.77 -8.99 -9.52
C ASP A 60 -8.51 -9.61 -8.92
N LEU A 61 -8.65 -10.72 -8.18
CA LEU A 61 -7.51 -11.44 -7.60
C LEU A 61 -6.52 -11.97 -8.65
N ASN A 62 -6.95 -12.23 -9.88
CA ASN A 62 -6.06 -12.62 -10.96
C ASN A 62 -5.02 -11.53 -11.26
N PHE A 63 -5.41 -10.26 -11.15
CA PHE A 63 -4.48 -9.15 -11.32
C PHE A 63 -3.44 -9.14 -10.18
N TYR A 64 -3.87 -9.18 -8.93
CA TYR A 64 -2.98 -9.09 -7.77
C TYR A 64 -2.01 -10.28 -7.67
N MET A 65 -2.52 -11.48 -7.83
CA MET A 65 -1.69 -12.70 -7.82
C MET A 65 -0.71 -12.73 -8.99
N GLY A 66 -1.19 -12.35 -10.19
CA GLY A 66 -0.35 -12.24 -11.37
C GLY A 66 0.74 -11.18 -11.23
N LEU A 67 0.42 -10.01 -10.64
CA LEU A 67 1.38 -8.95 -10.39
C LEU A 67 2.48 -9.41 -9.42
N MET A 68 2.10 -10.00 -8.27
CA MET A 68 3.06 -10.49 -7.28
C MET A 68 3.98 -11.56 -7.88
N SER A 69 3.43 -12.51 -8.67
CA SER A 69 4.23 -13.52 -9.38
C SER A 69 5.19 -12.87 -10.39
N HIS A 70 4.70 -11.90 -11.17
CA HIS A 70 5.51 -11.18 -12.16
C HIS A 70 6.66 -10.41 -11.51
N LEU A 71 6.38 -9.65 -10.44
CA LEU A 71 7.38 -8.87 -9.71
C LEU A 71 8.45 -9.77 -9.11
N HIS A 72 8.05 -10.87 -8.47
CA HIS A 72 8.97 -11.84 -7.88
C HIS A 72 9.86 -12.48 -8.95
N ALA A 73 9.29 -12.89 -10.08
CA ALA A 73 10.04 -13.47 -11.20
C ALA A 73 11.04 -12.47 -11.83
N ASN A 74 10.79 -11.15 -11.70
CA ASN A 74 11.70 -10.09 -12.14
C ASN A 74 12.63 -9.58 -11.03
N GLY A 75 12.78 -10.34 -9.94
CA GLY A 75 13.77 -10.07 -8.88
C GLY A 75 13.36 -8.95 -7.92
N ILE A 76 12.10 -8.54 -7.89
CA ILE A 76 11.58 -7.61 -6.88
C ILE A 76 11.33 -8.39 -5.59
N PRO A 77 11.97 -7.99 -4.46
CA PRO A 77 11.72 -8.61 -3.17
C PRO A 77 10.28 -8.36 -2.70
N CYS A 78 9.42 -9.34 -2.91
CA CYS A 78 8.02 -9.29 -2.50
C CYS A 78 7.48 -10.68 -2.19
N ALA A 79 6.36 -10.74 -1.45
CA ALA A 79 5.64 -11.98 -1.25
C ALA A 79 5.15 -12.52 -2.60
N ALA A 80 5.32 -13.82 -2.83
CA ALA A 80 4.91 -14.48 -4.07
C ALA A 80 3.83 -15.54 -3.78
N PRO A 81 2.74 -15.59 -4.56
CA PRO A 81 1.75 -16.64 -4.45
C PRO A 81 2.30 -17.97 -4.93
N LEU A 82 1.95 -19.04 -4.22
CA LEU A 82 2.28 -20.40 -4.61
C LEU A 82 1.20 -20.99 -5.52
N GLN A 83 1.61 -21.98 -6.31
CA GLN A 83 0.68 -22.77 -7.11
C GLN A 83 0.50 -24.15 -6.48
N THR A 84 -0.69 -24.71 -6.59
CA THR A 84 -0.94 -26.12 -6.30
C THR A 84 -0.25 -27.00 -7.35
N ILE A 85 -0.22 -28.33 -7.11
CA ILE A 85 0.24 -29.33 -8.08
C ILE A 85 -0.51 -29.21 -9.42
N ASP A 86 -1.77 -28.82 -9.38
CA ASP A 86 -2.59 -28.55 -10.58
C ASP A 86 -2.44 -27.13 -11.13
N HIS A 87 -1.40 -26.40 -10.74
CA HIS A 87 -1.10 -25.03 -11.18
C HIS A 87 -2.17 -23.96 -10.82
N LEU A 88 -2.98 -24.21 -9.82
CA LEU A 88 -3.95 -23.23 -9.33
C LEU A 88 -3.31 -22.30 -8.28
N VAL A 89 -3.41 -21.00 -8.47
CA VAL A 89 -2.97 -19.97 -7.50
C VAL A 89 -4.07 -19.71 -6.46
N LEU A 90 -5.33 -19.69 -6.88
CA LEU A 90 -6.48 -19.40 -6.04
C LEU A 90 -7.32 -20.66 -5.83
N GLN A 91 -7.50 -21.02 -4.58
CA GLN A 91 -8.44 -22.06 -4.16
C GLN A 91 -9.68 -21.44 -3.49
N SER A 92 -10.55 -22.26 -2.95
CA SER A 92 -11.71 -21.83 -2.15
C SER A 92 -11.58 -22.38 -0.73
N LEU A 93 -11.81 -21.51 0.26
CA LEU A 93 -11.90 -21.88 1.67
C LEU A 93 -13.12 -21.17 2.27
N HIS A 94 -14.03 -21.91 2.89
CA HIS A 94 -15.33 -21.39 3.38
C HIS A 94 -16.13 -20.62 2.32
N GLY A 95 -16.07 -21.06 1.04
CA GLY A 95 -16.76 -20.40 -0.07
C GLY A 95 -16.12 -19.08 -0.54
N LYS A 96 -14.99 -18.68 0.05
CA LYS A 96 -14.24 -17.46 -0.32
C LYS A 96 -12.96 -17.81 -1.07
N PRO A 97 -12.45 -16.93 -1.94
CA PRO A 97 -11.13 -17.12 -2.54
C PRO A 97 -10.05 -17.11 -1.46
N ALA A 98 -9.07 -17.99 -1.61
CA ALA A 98 -7.91 -18.05 -0.72
C ALA A 98 -6.64 -18.40 -1.50
N ALA A 99 -5.50 -17.94 -1.02
CA ALA A 99 -4.18 -18.21 -1.59
C ALA A 99 -3.17 -18.50 -0.49
N LEU A 100 -2.15 -19.28 -0.85
CA LEU A 100 -0.93 -19.46 -0.07
C LEU A 100 0.17 -18.60 -0.70
N VAL A 101 0.79 -17.71 0.10
CA VAL A 101 1.89 -16.86 -0.36
C VAL A 101 3.14 -17.10 0.48
N THR A 102 4.32 -16.81 -0.05
CA THR A 102 5.57 -16.90 0.71
C THR A 102 5.55 -15.92 1.87
N ARG A 103 5.97 -16.37 3.06
CA ARG A 103 6.19 -15.49 4.22
C ARG A 103 7.58 -14.89 4.13
N LEU A 104 7.64 -13.58 4.00
CA LEU A 104 8.89 -12.83 4.07
C LEU A 104 9.38 -12.75 5.51
N ALA A 105 10.70 -12.71 5.67
CA ALA A 105 11.35 -12.50 6.97
C ALA A 105 11.49 -11.02 7.26
N GLY A 106 11.62 -10.68 8.56
CA GLY A 106 11.89 -9.32 9.00
C GLY A 106 10.72 -8.60 9.64
N ASN A 107 10.92 -7.33 9.94
CA ASN A 107 9.97 -6.47 10.63
C ASN A 107 9.85 -5.11 9.91
N ASP A 108 8.76 -4.41 10.17
CA ASP A 108 8.59 -3.02 9.75
C ASP A 108 9.44 -2.05 10.59
N ILE A 109 9.63 -0.84 10.09
CA ILE A 109 10.38 0.23 10.77
C ILE A 109 9.41 1.35 11.17
N ALA A 110 9.25 1.56 12.48
CA ALA A 110 8.39 2.60 13.01
C ALA A 110 8.94 4.03 12.76
N HIS A 111 10.26 4.20 12.82
CA HIS A 111 10.96 5.49 12.71
C HIS A 111 12.08 5.43 11.66
N PRO A 112 11.75 5.60 10.36
CA PRO A 112 12.74 5.49 9.28
C PRO A 112 13.83 6.55 9.36
N THR A 113 15.05 6.15 9.03
CA THR A 113 16.20 7.04 8.77
C THR A 113 16.18 7.55 7.31
N PRO A 114 16.99 8.55 6.96
CA PRO A 114 17.17 8.94 5.56
C PRO A 114 17.67 7.80 4.66
N GLU A 115 18.49 6.88 5.19
CA GLU A 115 18.99 5.74 4.42
C GLU A 115 17.89 4.72 4.13
N ASP A 116 17.02 4.43 5.11
CA ASP A 116 15.85 3.58 4.90
C ASP A 116 14.94 4.19 3.83
N CYS A 117 14.67 5.49 3.93
CA CYS A 117 13.86 6.21 2.93
C CYS A 117 14.49 6.16 1.53
N ARG A 118 15.82 6.29 1.40
CA ARG A 118 16.54 6.14 0.13
C ARG A 118 16.35 4.75 -0.46
N SER A 119 16.51 3.73 0.36
CA SER A 119 16.36 2.33 -0.04
C SER A 119 14.93 2.01 -0.51
N VAL A 120 13.91 2.51 0.20
CA VAL A 120 12.50 2.37 -0.19
C VAL A 120 12.20 3.11 -1.49
N GLY A 121 12.70 4.33 -1.66
CA GLY A 121 12.55 5.06 -2.92
C GLY A 121 13.12 4.31 -4.12
N ALA A 122 14.33 3.74 -3.98
CA ALA A 122 14.94 2.93 -5.02
C ALA A 122 14.17 1.63 -5.29
N ALA A 123 13.67 0.96 -4.23
CA ALA A 123 12.87 -0.25 -4.36
C ALA A 123 11.54 0.01 -5.10
N LEU A 124 10.84 1.11 -4.75
CA LEU A 124 9.63 1.52 -5.45
C LEU A 124 9.86 1.79 -6.94
N ALA A 125 10.95 2.47 -7.28
CA ALA A 125 11.29 2.72 -8.68
C ALA A 125 11.57 1.41 -9.46
N ARG A 126 12.32 0.46 -8.86
CA ARG A 126 12.52 -0.86 -9.46
C ARG A 126 11.21 -1.62 -9.66
N MET A 127 10.31 -1.56 -8.69
CA MET A 127 8.98 -2.16 -8.81
C MET A 127 8.20 -1.56 -9.97
N HIS A 128 8.19 -0.23 -10.12
CA HIS A 128 7.53 0.44 -11.25
C HIS A 128 8.11 0.02 -12.60
N GLU A 129 9.44 -0.08 -12.71
CA GLU A 129 10.09 -0.53 -13.96
C GLU A 129 9.79 -1.99 -14.27
N ALA A 130 9.86 -2.88 -13.28
CA ALA A 130 9.49 -4.28 -13.46
C ALA A 130 8.02 -4.42 -13.86
N ALA A 131 7.12 -3.68 -13.22
CA ALA A 131 5.69 -3.70 -13.50
C ALA A 131 5.31 -3.13 -14.88
N ALA A 132 6.19 -2.35 -15.53
CA ALA A 132 5.94 -1.82 -16.88
C ALA A 132 5.75 -2.93 -17.94
N LEU A 133 6.27 -4.13 -17.70
CA LEU A 133 6.12 -5.30 -18.57
C LEU A 133 4.92 -6.18 -18.20
N PHE A 134 4.17 -5.83 -17.18
CA PHE A 134 2.99 -6.57 -16.74
C PHE A 134 1.76 -6.14 -17.56
N HIS A 135 1.00 -7.12 -18.11
CA HIS A 135 -0.03 -6.80 -19.13
C HIS A 135 -1.45 -6.78 -18.61
N LEU A 136 -1.71 -7.32 -17.40
CA LEU A 136 -3.05 -7.23 -16.83
C LEU A 136 -3.30 -5.81 -16.35
N LYS A 137 -4.55 -5.38 -16.40
CA LYS A 137 -4.96 -4.02 -16.10
C LYS A 137 -5.92 -4.01 -14.91
N MET A 138 -5.73 -3.06 -14.01
CA MET A 138 -6.63 -2.79 -12.90
C MET A 138 -6.80 -1.26 -12.79
N PRO A 139 -8.00 -0.72 -13.03
CA PRO A 139 -8.23 0.71 -12.86
C PRO A 139 -8.10 1.11 -11.39
N ASN A 140 -7.71 2.36 -11.13
CA ASN A 140 -7.69 2.89 -9.78
C ASN A 140 -9.14 3.13 -9.30
N TRP A 141 -9.67 2.19 -8.53
CA TRP A 141 -11.00 2.28 -7.94
C TRP A 141 -11.09 3.26 -6.76
N ARG A 142 -9.95 3.78 -6.26
CA ARG A 142 -9.86 4.86 -5.26
C ARG A 142 -9.38 6.19 -5.87
N GLY A 143 -9.62 6.40 -7.17
CA GLY A 143 -9.31 7.64 -7.87
C GLY A 143 -10.34 8.75 -7.66
N LEU A 144 -10.29 9.76 -8.51
CA LEU A 144 -11.10 10.98 -8.41
C LEU A 144 -12.61 10.72 -8.31
N SER A 145 -13.16 9.79 -9.10
CA SER A 145 -14.59 9.45 -9.05
C SER A 145 -14.98 8.90 -7.67
N TRP A 146 -14.14 8.01 -7.10
CA TRP A 146 -14.38 7.50 -5.76
C TRP A 146 -14.29 8.61 -4.70
N TRP A 147 -13.36 9.58 -4.85
CA TRP A 147 -13.28 10.71 -3.90
C TRP A 147 -14.56 11.51 -3.87
N GLN A 148 -15.17 11.75 -5.03
CA GLN A 148 -16.43 12.47 -5.16
C GLN A 148 -17.59 11.70 -4.52
N GLU A 149 -17.80 10.46 -4.96
CA GLU A 149 -18.88 9.60 -4.49
C GLU A 149 -18.78 9.34 -2.98
N TYR A 150 -17.58 9.04 -2.50
CA TYR A 150 -17.37 8.71 -1.09
C TYR A 150 -17.48 9.92 -0.16
N ALA A 151 -17.08 11.10 -0.62
CA ALA A 151 -17.30 12.33 0.12
C ALA A 151 -18.81 12.67 0.25
N ASP A 152 -19.60 12.38 -0.78
CA ASP A 152 -21.06 12.53 -0.75
C ASP A 152 -21.70 11.50 0.22
N ASP A 153 -21.29 10.25 0.18
CA ASP A 153 -21.74 9.19 1.10
C ASP A 153 -21.45 9.53 2.57
N LEU A 154 -20.27 10.08 2.84
CA LEU A 154 -19.88 10.55 4.16
C LEU A 154 -20.64 11.83 4.59
N GLY A 155 -21.22 12.55 3.66
CA GLY A 155 -21.70 13.93 3.82
C GLY A 155 -22.54 14.20 5.06
N ARG A 156 -23.44 13.26 5.47
CA ARG A 156 -24.27 13.43 6.69
C ARG A 156 -23.47 13.33 8.00
N HIS A 157 -22.30 12.74 7.97
CA HIS A 157 -21.45 12.47 9.13
C HIS A 157 -20.35 13.53 9.32
N LEU A 158 -20.06 14.30 8.26
CA LEU A 158 -19.01 15.30 8.25
C LEU A 158 -19.45 16.62 8.85
N SER A 159 -18.54 17.28 9.56
CA SER A 159 -18.69 18.67 9.98
C SER A 159 -18.72 19.61 8.76
N THR A 160 -19.22 20.84 8.97
CA THR A 160 -19.20 21.88 7.92
C THR A 160 -17.79 22.18 7.42
N HIS A 161 -16.80 22.17 8.32
CA HIS A 161 -15.40 22.38 7.98
C HIS A 161 -14.87 21.25 7.05
N GLU A 162 -15.04 19.98 7.43
CA GLU A 162 -14.60 18.84 6.63
C GLU A 162 -15.25 18.83 5.25
N LYS A 163 -16.55 19.10 5.14
CA LYS A 163 -17.25 19.24 3.86
C LYS A 163 -16.62 20.31 2.96
N THR A 164 -16.32 21.47 3.55
CA THR A 164 -15.74 22.59 2.80
C THR A 164 -14.33 22.23 2.30
N VAL A 165 -13.49 21.65 3.16
CA VAL A 165 -12.12 21.27 2.78
C VAL A 165 -12.14 20.17 1.72
N LEU A 166 -12.95 19.12 1.90
CA LEU A 166 -13.08 18.02 0.92
C LEU A 166 -13.56 18.52 -0.44
N ALA A 167 -14.65 19.31 -0.48
CA ALA A 167 -15.19 19.83 -1.73
C ALA A 167 -14.16 20.70 -2.47
N SER A 168 -13.46 21.58 -1.74
CA SER A 168 -12.42 22.45 -2.30
C SER A 168 -11.25 21.65 -2.85
N GLU A 169 -10.78 20.64 -2.12
CA GLU A 169 -9.63 19.83 -2.53
C GLU A 169 -9.98 18.91 -3.68
N ILE A 170 -11.14 18.27 -3.68
CA ILE A 170 -11.60 17.41 -4.79
C ILE A 170 -11.74 18.25 -6.07
N ALA A 171 -12.32 19.45 -5.99
CA ALA A 171 -12.42 20.35 -7.14
C ALA A 171 -11.04 20.78 -7.66
N TYR A 172 -10.09 21.05 -6.77
CA TYR A 172 -8.71 21.34 -7.13
C TYR A 172 -8.06 20.17 -7.87
N GLN A 173 -8.17 18.95 -7.33
CA GLN A 173 -7.59 17.75 -7.93
C GLN A 173 -8.24 17.39 -9.27
N ALA A 174 -9.53 17.65 -9.46
CA ALA A 174 -10.20 17.45 -10.75
C ALA A 174 -9.58 18.30 -11.88
N GLY A 175 -9.05 19.49 -11.56
CA GLY A 175 -8.32 20.32 -12.50
C GLY A 175 -6.99 19.71 -12.96
N PHE A 176 -6.31 18.94 -12.07
CA PHE A 176 -5.03 18.31 -12.34
C PHE A 176 -5.12 16.92 -12.97
N ASN A 177 -6.27 16.26 -12.92
CA ASN A 177 -6.46 14.96 -13.56
C ASN A 177 -6.27 14.96 -15.09
N LYS A 178 -6.17 16.15 -15.69
CA LYS A 178 -5.90 16.34 -17.12
C LYS A 178 -4.42 16.37 -17.47
N LEU A 179 -3.51 16.36 -16.47
CA LEU A 179 -2.08 16.35 -16.73
C LEU A 179 -1.65 14.99 -17.29
N SER A 180 -0.89 15.03 -18.37
CA SER A 180 -0.27 13.83 -18.94
C SER A 180 1.03 13.53 -18.19
N LEU A 181 0.91 12.75 -17.10
CA LEU A 181 2.06 12.24 -16.35
C LEU A 181 2.30 10.76 -16.67
N PRO A 182 3.53 10.26 -16.51
CA PRO A 182 3.82 8.84 -16.68
C PRO A 182 2.92 7.97 -15.78
N ARG A 183 2.29 6.96 -16.40
CA ARG A 183 1.37 6.03 -15.75
C ARG A 183 1.90 4.61 -15.86
N GLY A 184 1.55 3.79 -14.90
CA GLY A 184 1.86 2.37 -14.86
C GLY A 184 1.18 1.72 -13.66
N VAL A 185 1.55 0.47 -13.41
CA VAL A 185 1.09 -0.23 -12.21
C VAL A 185 1.82 0.34 -11.00
N ILE A 186 1.07 0.74 -10.00
CA ILE A 186 1.53 1.25 -8.71
C ILE A 186 1.21 0.24 -7.60
N HIS A 187 1.92 0.33 -6.46
CA HIS A 187 1.57 -0.38 -5.24
C HIS A 187 0.29 0.20 -4.62
N GLY A 188 0.20 1.51 -4.60
CA GLY A 188 -0.95 2.27 -4.12
C GLY A 188 -1.10 2.36 -2.60
N ASP A 189 -0.31 1.61 -1.82
CA ASP A 189 -0.39 1.59 -0.34
C ASP A 189 0.97 1.25 0.31
N LEU A 190 2.09 1.74 -0.26
CA LEU A 190 3.43 1.42 0.24
C LEU A 190 3.75 2.20 1.52
N PHE A 191 3.00 1.90 2.57
CA PHE A 191 3.24 2.40 3.92
C PHE A 191 4.34 1.60 4.63
N ARG A 192 4.80 2.07 5.78
CA ARG A 192 5.88 1.43 6.54
C ARG A 192 5.56 0.00 6.95
N ASP A 193 4.31 -0.27 7.33
CA ASP A 193 3.80 -1.60 7.70
C ASP A 193 3.67 -2.56 6.50
N ASN A 194 3.84 -2.06 5.25
CA ASN A 194 3.87 -2.84 4.02
C ASN A 194 5.30 -3.06 3.46
N ILE A 195 6.33 -2.73 4.23
CA ILE A 195 7.74 -3.06 3.97
C ILE A 195 8.32 -3.84 5.14
N LEU A 196 8.87 -5.01 4.85
CA LEU A 196 9.62 -5.80 5.83
C LEU A 196 11.11 -5.71 5.53
N TRP A 197 11.90 -5.58 6.60
CA TRP A 197 13.35 -5.51 6.53
C TRP A 197 13.95 -6.78 7.12
N ASP A 198 14.71 -7.51 6.30
CA ASP A 198 15.41 -8.70 6.75
C ASP A 198 16.71 -8.31 7.48
N ASP A 199 16.76 -8.57 8.77
CA ASP A 199 17.92 -8.31 9.63
C ASP A 199 19.01 -9.39 9.52
N HIS A 200 18.78 -10.46 8.75
CA HIS A 200 19.69 -11.61 8.66
C HIS A 200 20.76 -11.49 7.57
N GLY A 201 20.77 -10.39 6.79
CA GLY A 201 21.72 -10.16 5.70
C GLY A 201 22.64 -8.95 5.91
N THR A 202 23.74 -8.90 5.16
CA THR A 202 24.63 -7.73 5.09
C THR A 202 24.00 -6.53 4.35
N HIS A 203 22.80 -6.71 3.80
CA HIS A 203 22.07 -5.70 3.06
C HIS A 203 20.63 -5.62 3.57
N HIS A 204 20.28 -4.49 4.18
CA HIS A 204 18.89 -4.11 4.45
C HIS A 204 18.15 -3.91 3.12
N THR A 205 17.52 -4.96 2.61
CA THR A 205 16.72 -4.87 1.39
C THR A 205 15.25 -4.77 1.77
N PRO A 206 14.55 -3.69 1.38
CA PRO A 206 13.12 -3.57 1.62
C PRO A 206 12.35 -4.60 0.80
N GLN A 207 11.49 -5.37 1.46
CA GLN A 207 10.66 -6.42 0.88
C GLN A 207 9.19 -5.98 0.94
N MET A 208 8.48 -5.98 -0.17
CA MET A 208 7.13 -5.45 -0.29
C MET A 208 6.07 -6.52 -0.02
N ILE A 209 5.03 -6.15 0.71
CA ILE A 209 3.84 -6.97 0.97
C ILE A 209 2.57 -6.16 0.69
N ASP A 210 1.42 -6.81 0.64
CA ASP A 210 0.08 -6.20 0.55
C ASP A 210 -0.18 -5.39 -0.74
N PHE A 211 -0.12 -6.06 -1.89
CA PHE A 211 -0.37 -5.46 -3.22
C PHE A 211 -1.87 -5.29 -3.54
N TYR A 212 -2.80 -5.43 -2.60
CA TYR A 212 -4.24 -5.44 -2.89
C TYR A 212 -4.86 -4.06 -3.16
N PHE A 213 -4.03 -3.02 -3.12
CA PHE A 213 -4.35 -1.67 -3.62
C PHE A 213 -3.66 -1.34 -4.95
N ALA A 214 -2.89 -2.28 -5.49
CA ALA A 214 -2.18 -2.07 -6.75
C ALA A 214 -3.16 -1.83 -7.90
N CYS A 215 -2.84 -0.87 -8.75
CA CYS A 215 -3.70 -0.46 -9.86
C CYS A 215 -2.88 0.32 -10.91
N GLU A 216 -3.48 0.67 -12.04
CA GLU A 216 -2.88 1.63 -12.99
C GLU A 216 -3.17 3.07 -12.56
N GLU A 217 -2.12 3.80 -12.20
CA GLU A 217 -2.21 5.22 -11.86
C GLU A 217 -0.93 5.96 -12.25
N GLN A 218 -0.90 7.26 -12.03
CA GLN A 218 0.31 8.07 -12.20
C GLN A 218 1.40 7.59 -11.24
N LEU A 219 2.58 7.25 -11.73
CA LEU A 219 3.68 6.72 -10.91
C LEU A 219 4.07 7.70 -9.78
N LEU A 220 3.98 9.01 -10.06
CA LEU A 220 4.23 10.05 -9.07
C LEU A 220 3.26 10.02 -7.89
N PHE A 221 2.02 9.54 -8.10
CA PHE A 221 1.05 9.38 -7.02
C PHE A 221 1.50 8.35 -5.99
N ASP A 222 2.07 7.23 -6.43
CA ASP A 222 2.61 6.20 -5.55
C ASP A 222 3.81 6.69 -4.73
N VAL A 223 4.69 7.46 -5.38
CA VAL A 223 5.79 8.15 -4.66
C VAL A 223 5.25 9.08 -3.58
N ALA A 224 4.17 9.81 -3.87
CA ALA A 224 3.55 10.71 -2.90
C ALA A 224 2.87 9.97 -1.75
N VAL A 225 2.20 8.83 -2.02
CA VAL A 225 1.64 7.95 -0.98
C VAL A 225 2.75 7.47 -0.04
N THR A 226 3.86 7.00 -0.60
CA THR A 226 5.01 6.51 0.16
C THR A 226 5.65 7.63 0.99
N VAL A 227 5.89 8.81 0.42
CA VAL A 227 6.46 9.96 1.14
C VAL A 227 5.58 10.40 2.29
N ASN A 228 4.26 10.41 2.12
CA ASN A 228 3.30 10.83 3.13
C ASN A 228 3.26 9.96 4.38
N ASP A 229 3.80 8.75 4.33
CA ASP A 229 3.95 7.88 5.50
C ASP A 229 5.41 7.76 5.95
N TRP A 230 6.33 7.44 5.05
CA TRP A 230 7.75 7.21 5.36
C TRP A 230 8.51 8.44 5.83
N CYS A 231 8.11 9.62 5.36
CA CYS A 231 8.86 10.85 5.60
C CYS A 231 8.23 11.76 6.65
N LEU A 232 7.37 11.24 7.51
CA LEU A 232 6.76 12.03 8.58
C LEU A 232 7.81 12.45 9.60
N ALA A 233 7.69 13.69 10.10
CA ALA A 233 8.46 14.17 11.26
C ALA A 233 7.80 13.68 12.55
N PHE A 234 8.04 12.42 12.93
CA PHE A 234 7.38 11.75 14.06
C PHE A 234 7.54 12.48 15.38
N SER A 235 8.69 13.14 15.59
CA SER A 235 8.95 13.98 16.78
C SER A 235 8.07 15.22 16.85
N ALA A 236 7.44 15.61 15.75
CA ALA A 236 6.55 16.77 15.69
C ALA A 236 5.07 16.42 15.95
N TYR A 237 4.72 15.15 16.19
CA TYR A 237 3.34 14.76 16.48
C TYR A 237 2.76 15.60 17.63
N PRO A 238 1.52 16.11 17.55
CA PRO A 238 0.50 15.84 16.52
C PRO A 238 0.58 16.75 15.27
N ALA A 239 1.63 17.56 15.10
CA ALA A 239 1.79 18.34 13.89
C ALA A 239 2.20 17.43 12.72
N ALA A 240 1.34 17.35 11.71
CA ALA A 240 1.57 16.53 10.53
C ALA A 240 2.50 17.28 9.57
N LYS A 241 3.80 16.97 9.63
CA LYS A 241 4.84 17.60 8.80
C LYS A 241 5.74 16.53 8.21
N LEU A 242 6.33 16.82 7.06
CA LEU A 242 7.40 15.99 6.51
C LEU A 242 8.78 16.34 7.10
N ASN A 243 9.59 15.31 7.28
CA ASN A 243 11.03 15.44 7.51
C ASN A 243 11.71 15.64 6.16
N GLU A 244 12.36 16.79 5.97
CA GLU A 244 12.97 17.14 4.69
C GLU A 244 14.11 16.20 4.30
N ALA A 245 14.94 15.76 5.26
CA ALA A 245 16.05 14.85 4.99
C ALA A 245 15.55 13.49 4.49
N ASN A 246 14.52 12.93 5.13
CA ASN A 246 13.87 11.68 4.71
C ASN A 246 13.24 11.85 3.33
N THR A 247 12.48 12.94 3.12
CA THR A 247 11.83 13.22 1.83
C THR A 247 12.86 13.33 0.70
N ARG A 248 13.93 14.09 0.91
CA ARG A 248 15.02 14.23 -0.06
C ARG A 248 15.68 12.89 -0.36
N ALA A 249 15.96 12.09 0.66
CA ALA A 249 16.61 10.79 0.51
C ALA A 249 15.72 9.82 -0.29
N LEU A 250 14.41 9.73 0.00
CA LEU A 250 13.46 8.88 -0.74
C LEU A 250 13.39 9.30 -2.22
N LEU A 251 13.22 10.60 -2.48
CA LEU A 251 13.13 11.09 -3.85
C LEU A 251 14.44 10.89 -4.62
N GLN A 252 15.61 11.04 -3.98
CA GLN A 252 16.91 10.71 -4.56
C GLN A 252 17.05 9.21 -4.85
N GLY A 253 16.63 8.36 -3.92
CA GLY A 253 16.60 6.91 -4.11
C GLY A 253 15.76 6.52 -5.32
N TYR A 254 14.54 7.04 -5.41
CA TYR A 254 13.67 6.82 -6.57
C TYR A 254 14.29 7.34 -7.86
N GLY A 255 14.76 8.60 -7.85
CA GLY A 255 15.35 9.28 -9.01
C GLY A 255 16.64 8.65 -9.52
N SER A 256 17.35 7.88 -8.67
CA SER A 256 18.56 7.15 -9.08
C SER A 256 18.28 5.95 -9.99
N ILE A 257 17.06 5.45 -9.99
CA ILE A 257 16.59 4.32 -10.82
C ILE A 257 15.74 4.86 -11.98
N ARG A 258 14.70 5.64 -11.66
CA ARG A 258 13.79 6.25 -12.63
C ARG A 258 13.79 7.77 -12.46
N ALA A 259 14.35 8.48 -13.42
CA ALA A 259 14.40 9.94 -13.40
C ALA A 259 13.01 10.56 -13.48
N PHE A 260 12.76 11.58 -12.66
CA PHE A 260 11.54 12.37 -12.73
C PHE A 260 11.52 13.25 -13.98
N THR A 261 10.44 13.23 -14.72
CA THR A 261 10.22 14.15 -15.84
C THR A 261 10.02 15.59 -15.35
N PRO A 262 10.22 16.62 -16.20
CA PRO A 262 9.90 18.00 -15.83
C PRO A 262 8.42 18.18 -15.39
N ALA A 263 7.50 17.47 -16.02
CA ALA A 263 6.07 17.48 -15.68
C ALA A 263 5.80 16.90 -14.29
N GLU A 264 6.46 15.79 -13.93
CA GLU A 264 6.37 15.20 -12.58
C GLU A 264 6.95 16.15 -11.52
N ARG A 265 8.09 16.79 -11.80
CA ARG A 265 8.66 17.78 -10.88
C ARG A 265 7.71 18.94 -10.62
N ALA A 266 7.06 19.45 -11.66
CA ALA A 266 6.08 20.54 -11.53
C ALA A 266 4.80 20.10 -10.78
N ALA A 267 4.38 18.83 -10.96
CA ALA A 267 3.16 18.28 -10.34
C ALA A 267 3.36 17.75 -8.91
N TRP A 268 4.59 17.76 -8.39
CA TRP A 268 4.91 17.17 -7.10
C TRP A 268 4.04 17.66 -5.91
N PRO A 269 3.86 18.99 -5.70
CA PRO A 269 3.01 19.47 -4.61
C PRO A 269 1.56 18.99 -4.70
N GLN A 270 1.02 18.87 -5.91
CA GLN A 270 -0.33 18.38 -6.15
C GLN A 270 -0.47 16.90 -5.81
N MET A 271 0.54 16.08 -6.13
CA MET A 271 0.51 14.64 -5.84
C MET A 271 0.57 14.36 -4.33
N LEU A 272 1.37 15.13 -3.58
CA LEU A 272 1.38 15.03 -2.11
C LEU A 272 -0.02 15.32 -1.52
N ARG A 273 -0.70 16.35 -2.05
CA ARG A 273 -2.07 16.70 -1.64
C ARG A 273 -3.06 15.59 -2.02
N ALA A 274 -2.98 15.07 -3.24
CA ALA A 274 -3.83 13.98 -3.71
C ALA A 274 -3.71 12.72 -2.84
N ALA A 275 -2.49 12.32 -2.51
CA ALA A 275 -2.21 11.19 -1.63
C ALA A 275 -2.72 11.42 -0.19
N ALA A 276 -2.56 12.64 0.35
CA ALA A 276 -3.09 12.99 1.66
C ALA A 276 -4.63 13.00 1.68
N LEU A 277 -5.28 13.53 0.63
CA LEU A 277 -6.74 13.51 0.47
C LEU A 277 -7.28 12.07 0.44
N ARG A 278 -6.70 11.20 -0.39
CA ARG A 278 -7.11 9.78 -0.46
C ARG A 278 -7.04 9.12 0.92
N THR A 279 -5.92 9.35 1.63
CA THR A 279 -5.71 8.77 2.97
C THR A 279 -6.72 9.33 3.97
N TRP A 280 -6.98 10.63 3.93
CA TRP A 280 -7.96 11.26 4.84
C TRP A 280 -9.38 10.74 4.60
N LEU A 281 -9.83 10.67 3.34
CA LEU A 281 -11.13 10.09 2.98
C LEU A 281 -11.27 8.63 3.46
N GLY A 282 -10.24 7.82 3.26
CA GLY A 282 -10.25 6.43 3.75
C GLY A 282 -10.38 6.36 5.28
N ARG A 283 -9.63 7.20 6.01
CA ARG A 283 -9.68 7.23 7.49
C ARG A 283 -11.00 7.78 8.03
N LEU A 284 -11.61 8.77 7.37
CA LEU A 284 -12.97 9.24 7.69
C LEU A 284 -13.99 8.12 7.53
N GLY A 285 -13.87 7.31 6.47
CA GLY A 285 -14.73 6.16 6.28
C GLY A 285 -14.59 5.12 7.39
N TYR A 286 -13.39 4.77 7.78
CA TYR A 286 -13.14 3.86 8.91
C TYR A 286 -13.64 4.43 10.24
N TYR A 287 -13.55 5.72 10.44
CA TYR A 287 -14.04 6.36 11.66
C TYR A 287 -15.56 6.38 11.75
N HIS A 288 -16.25 6.73 10.66
CA HIS A 288 -17.72 6.85 10.65
C HIS A 288 -18.44 5.52 10.41
N PHE A 289 -17.78 4.58 9.72
CA PHE A 289 -18.30 3.24 9.41
C PHE A 289 -17.30 2.16 9.85
N PRO A 290 -17.00 2.09 11.17
CA PRO A 290 -16.02 1.12 11.67
C PRO A 290 -16.49 -0.30 11.41
N ARG A 291 -15.56 -1.16 11.01
CA ARG A 291 -15.79 -2.60 10.91
C ARG A 291 -15.46 -3.24 12.24
N ASP A 292 -16.03 -4.41 12.55
CA ASP A 292 -15.80 -5.11 13.83
C ASP A 292 -14.31 -5.35 14.14
N SER A 293 -13.49 -5.54 13.11
CA SER A 293 -12.03 -5.68 13.25
C SER A 293 -11.28 -4.37 13.47
N GLU A 294 -11.87 -3.24 13.15
CA GLU A 294 -11.24 -1.90 13.18
C GLU A 294 -11.49 -1.16 14.49
N LEU A 295 -12.44 -1.64 15.31
CA LEU A 295 -12.79 -1.04 16.60
C LEU A 295 -11.62 -0.99 17.60
N THR A 296 -10.56 -1.79 17.37
CA THR A 296 -9.41 -1.86 18.28
C THR A 296 -8.35 -0.79 18.05
N HIS A 297 -8.27 -0.18 16.86
CA HIS A 297 -7.28 0.85 16.53
C HIS A 297 -7.85 1.88 15.55
N PRO A 298 -8.63 2.88 16.01
CA PRO A 298 -9.12 3.94 15.14
C PRO A 298 -7.93 4.70 14.55
N LYS A 299 -7.82 4.69 13.22
CA LYS A 299 -6.77 5.46 12.52
C LYS A 299 -7.06 6.96 12.67
N ASP A 300 -6.04 7.75 13.07
CA ASP A 300 -6.14 9.20 13.34
C ASP A 300 -6.48 9.97 12.03
N HIS A 301 -7.79 10.18 11.76
CA HIS A 301 -8.23 10.95 10.60
C HIS A 301 -7.87 12.45 10.73
N PRO A 302 -7.92 13.10 11.92
CA PRO A 302 -7.49 14.49 12.07
C PRO A 302 -6.01 14.70 11.74
N PHE A 303 -5.15 13.70 11.93
CA PHE A 303 -3.75 13.78 11.50
C PHE A 303 -3.64 13.87 9.97
N SER A 304 -4.44 13.07 9.23
CA SER A 304 -4.44 13.11 7.76
C SER A 304 -4.94 14.43 7.20
N GLU A 305 -5.95 15.03 7.83
CA GLU A 305 -6.42 16.38 7.50
C GLU A 305 -5.31 17.43 7.71
N ARG A 306 -4.63 17.37 8.85
CA ARG A 306 -3.50 18.29 9.13
C ARG A 306 -2.35 18.12 8.14
N LEU A 307 -2.09 16.89 7.67
CA LEU A 307 -1.08 16.64 6.65
C LEU A 307 -1.47 17.26 5.31
N LEU A 308 -2.72 17.14 4.90
CA LEU A 308 -3.25 17.81 3.71
C LEU A 308 -3.12 19.34 3.84
N ALA A 309 -3.53 19.92 4.96
CA ALA A 309 -3.42 21.35 5.24
C ALA A 309 -1.94 21.81 5.21
N HIS A 310 -1.03 21.02 5.75
CA HIS A 310 0.40 21.28 5.67
C HIS A 310 0.89 21.33 4.22
N HIS A 311 0.55 20.34 3.39
CA HIS A 311 0.93 20.34 1.98
C HIS A 311 0.41 21.56 1.21
N ILE A 312 -0.80 22.00 1.49
CA ILE A 312 -1.36 23.22 0.91
C ILE A 312 -0.52 24.43 1.30
N ALA A 313 -0.19 24.57 2.59
CA ALA A 313 0.52 25.73 3.13
C ALA A 313 1.96 25.83 2.63
N VAL A 314 2.65 24.70 2.42
CA VAL A 314 4.08 24.66 2.08
C VAL A 314 4.37 24.24 0.62
N ALA A 315 3.39 24.27 -0.26
CA ALA A 315 3.55 23.86 -1.66
C ALA A 315 4.79 24.45 -2.37
N PRO A 316 5.19 25.74 -2.19
CA PRO A 316 6.40 26.27 -2.79
C PRO A 316 7.68 25.59 -2.29
N ARG A 317 7.71 25.13 -1.02
CA ARG A 317 8.87 24.41 -0.46
C ARG A 317 8.99 23.02 -1.08
N HIS A 318 7.87 22.32 -1.28
CA HIS A 318 7.85 21.04 -1.97
C HIS A 318 8.37 21.16 -3.41
N LEU A 319 7.96 22.21 -4.12
CA LEU A 319 8.44 22.49 -5.47
C LEU A 319 9.94 22.76 -5.47
N ALA A 320 10.44 23.60 -4.55
CA ALA A 320 11.86 23.92 -4.41
C ALA A 320 12.70 22.67 -4.08
N LEU A 321 12.21 21.80 -3.19
CA LEU A 321 12.88 20.55 -2.86
C LEU A 321 13.02 19.67 -4.11
N MET A 322 11.93 19.48 -4.86
CA MET A 322 11.91 18.63 -6.06
C MET A 322 12.78 19.19 -7.18
N ALA A 323 12.89 20.51 -7.29
CA ALA A 323 13.75 21.18 -8.26
C ALA A 323 15.25 21.08 -7.91
N SER A 324 15.58 20.81 -6.65
CA SER A 324 16.96 20.67 -6.16
C SER A 324 17.53 19.24 -6.27
N LEU A 325 16.74 18.30 -6.76
CA LEU A 325 17.14 16.91 -7.05
C LEU A 325 17.67 16.77 -8.47
#